data_1fa63a205f5a1e1bf3c93db3934aa732
#
_entry.id   1fa63a205f5a1e1bf3c93db3934aa732
#
_cell.length_a   1.000
_cell.length_b   1.000
_cell.length_c   1.000
_cell.angle_alpha   90.00
_cell.angle_beta   90.00
_cell.angle_gamma   90.00
#
_symmetry.space_group_name_H-M   'P 1'
#
loop_
_entity.id
_entity.type
_entity.pdbx_description
1 polymer ?
#
loop_
_entity_poly.entity_id
_entity_poly.type
_entity_poly.pdbx_seq_one_letter_code
_entity_poly.pdbx_strand_id
1 'polypeptide(L)'
;MKLFDELVEEQLRTMDELLKLQVHLEKYQHLEMNEQDAKELHFIRQEIQRTEKALKGLQLKFEQQTAAVIHSFENEKMLSSEETIS
;
A
#
# COMPACT_ATOMS: atom_id res chain seq x y z
N MET A 1 -23.26 -3.02 5.01
CA MET A 1 -22.28 -2.60 4.31
C MET A 1 -21.27 -1.75 5.03
N LYS A 2 -21.48 -1.56 6.33
CA LYS A 2 -20.56 -0.83 7.17
C LYS A 2 -19.16 -1.44 7.16
N LEU A 3 -19.07 -2.78 7.22
CA LEU A 3 -17.78 -3.47 7.20
C LEU A 3 -17.06 -3.30 5.87
N PHE A 4 -17.78 -3.42 4.76
CA PHE A 4 -17.20 -3.25 3.44
C PHE A 4 -16.64 -1.84 3.27
N ASP A 5 -17.41 -0.82 3.66
CA ASP A 5 -16.99 0.58 3.58
C ASP A 5 -15.74 0.85 4.42
N GLU A 6 -15.69 0.28 5.63
CA GLU A 6 -14.54 0.42 6.51
C GLU A 6 -13.29 -0.21 5.91
N LEU A 7 -13.42 -1.39 5.31
CA LEU A 7 -12.31 -2.08 4.65
C LEU A 7 -11.78 -1.29 3.46
N VAL A 8 -12.68 -0.71 2.67
CA VAL A 8 -12.29 0.14 1.54
C VAL A 8 -11.56 1.39 2.02
N GLU A 9 -12.05 2.03 3.08
CA GLU A 9 -11.40 3.21 3.65
C GLU A 9 -9.99 2.89 4.14
N GLU A 10 -9.81 1.77 4.81
CA GLU A 10 -8.49 1.33 5.28
C GLU A 10 -7.54 1.09 4.11
N GLN A 11 -8.05 0.47 3.05
CA GLN A 11 -7.26 0.21 1.86
C GLN A 11 -6.84 1.51 1.17
N LEU A 12 -7.74 2.50 1.11
CA LEU A 12 -7.43 3.80 0.55
C LEU A 12 -6.34 4.52 1.34
N ARG A 13 -6.35 4.40 2.66
CA ARG A 13 -5.28 4.96 3.51
C ARG A 13 -3.95 4.29 3.22
N THR A 14 -3.95 2.97 3.08
CA THR A 14 -2.73 2.22 2.74
C THR A 14 -2.20 2.64 1.37
N MET A 15 -3.08 2.83 0.39
CA MET A 15 -2.70 3.32 -0.92
C MET A 15 -2.06 4.70 -0.85
N ASP A 16 -2.62 5.61 -0.04
CA ASP A 16 -2.07 6.93 0.15
C ASP A 16 -0.65 6.86 0.74
N GLU A 17 -0.45 6.00 1.73
CA GLU A 17 0.88 5.77 2.31
C GLU A 17 1.86 5.20 1.30
N LEU A 18 1.40 4.25 0.46
CA LEU A 18 2.22 3.68 -0.63
C LEU A 18 2.68 4.76 -1.59
N LEU A 19 1.76 5.63 -2.01
CA LEU A 19 2.08 6.72 -2.94
C LEU A 19 3.09 7.69 -2.34
N LYS A 20 2.94 8.03 -1.07
CA LYS A 20 3.87 8.90 -0.36
C LYS A 20 5.27 8.29 -0.30
N LEU A 21 5.35 7.00 0.01
CA LEU A 21 6.64 6.31 0.07
C LEU A 21 7.28 6.17 -1.31
N GLN A 22 6.49 5.97 -2.35
CA GLN A 22 7.00 5.92 -3.71
C GLN A 22 7.63 7.24 -4.13
N VAL A 23 6.97 8.35 -3.82
CA VAL A 23 7.51 9.69 -4.09
C VAL A 23 8.81 9.89 -3.30
N HIS A 24 8.83 9.47 -2.05
CA HIS A 24 10.02 9.56 -1.20
C HIS A 24 11.17 8.74 -1.78
N LEU A 25 10.91 7.53 -2.22
CA LEU A 25 11.90 6.66 -2.84
C LEU A 25 12.47 7.29 -4.11
N GLU A 26 11.62 7.80 -4.98
CA GLU A 26 12.04 8.45 -6.22
C GLU A 26 12.95 9.65 -5.94
N LYS A 27 12.61 10.43 -4.91
CA LYS A 27 13.42 11.57 -4.49
C LYS A 27 14.82 11.13 -4.10
N TYR A 28 14.93 10.10 -3.27
CA TYR A 28 16.23 9.61 -2.82
C TYR A 28 17.01 8.93 -3.94
N GLN A 29 16.35 8.22 -4.84
CA GLN A 29 17.01 7.66 -6.03
C GLN A 29 17.59 8.76 -6.91
N HIS A 30 16.87 9.86 -7.06
CA HIS A 30 17.34 11.02 -7.82
C HIS A 30 18.55 11.67 -7.13
N LEU A 31 18.49 11.82 -5.82
CA LEU A 31 19.62 12.35 -5.03
C LEU A 31 20.84 11.45 -5.14
N GLU A 32 20.65 10.13 -5.14
CA GLU A 32 21.75 9.17 -5.29
C GLU A 32 22.50 9.38 -6.61
N MET A 33 21.77 9.64 -7.67
CA MET A 33 22.36 9.85 -8.99
C MET A 33 23.20 11.11 -9.08
N ASN A 34 22.88 12.14 -8.27
CA ASN A 34 23.50 13.45 -8.35
C ASN A 34 24.53 13.70 -7.25
N GLU A 35 24.59 12.87 -6.22
CA GLU A 35 25.46 13.07 -5.07
C GLU A 35 26.83 12.46 -5.31
N GLN A 36 27.89 13.22 -4.97
CA GLN A 36 29.27 12.77 -5.12
C GLN A 36 29.98 12.54 -3.80
N ASP A 37 29.46 13.06 -2.70
CA ASP A 37 30.02 12.88 -1.36
C ASP A 37 29.72 11.47 -0.86
N ALA A 38 30.78 10.73 -0.48
CA ALA A 38 30.67 9.33 -0.04
C ALA A 38 29.79 9.17 1.21
N LYS A 39 29.86 10.10 2.15
CA LYS A 39 29.06 10.05 3.38
C LYS A 39 27.58 10.27 3.08
N GLU A 40 27.30 11.25 2.23
CA GLU A 40 25.93 11.55 1.80
C GLU A 40 25.36 10.39 0.99
N LEU A 41 26.15 9.77 0.10
CA LEU A 41 25.73 8.60 -0.65
C LEU A 41 25.38 7.44 0.27
N HIS A 42 26.18 7.22 1.32
CA HIS A 42 25.91 6.15 2.27
C HIS A 42 24.57 6.35 2.98
N PHE A 43 24.32 7.58 3.43
CA PHE A 43 23.05 7.94 4.06
C PHE A 43 21.87 7.75 3.10
N ILE A 44 22.02 8.26 1.87
CA ILE A 44 20.98 8.17 0.85
C ILE A 44 20.65 6.69 0.56
N ARG A 45 21.66 5.85 0.41
CA ARG A 45 21.46 4.42 0.14
C ARG A 45 20.78 3.70 1.30
N GLN A 46 21.09 4.08 2.54
CA GLN A 46 20.39 3.53 3.70
C GLN A 46 18.91 3.92 3.69
N GLU A 47 18.60 5.17 3.35
CA GLU A 47 17.22 5.64 3.26
C GLU A 47 16.46 4.93 2.14
N ILE A 48 17.12 4.68 1.00
CA ILE A 48 16.51 3.91 -0.09
C ILE A 48 16.16 2.50 0.38
N GLN A 49 17.09 1.81 1.03
CA GLN A 49 16.84 0.45 1.52
C GLN A 49 15.70 0.42 2.53
N ARG A 50 15.68 1.38 3.45
CA ARG A 50 14.64 1.48 4.48
C ARG A 50 13.28 1.74 3.84
N THR A 51 13.22 2.63 2.86
CA THR A 51 12.00 2.96 2.14
C THR A 51 11.50 1.77 1.31
N GLU A 52 12.41 1.03 0.65
CA GLU A 52 12.04 -0.17 -0.10
C GLU A 52 11.45 -1.25 0.80
N LYS A 53 12.00 -1.45 1.99
CA LYS A 53 11.45 -2.39 2.97
C LYS A 53 10.04 -1.97 3.42
N ALA A 54 9.87 -0.68 3.71
CA ALA A 54 8.58 -0.15 4.11
C ALA A 54 7.54 -0.31 2.99
N LEU A 55 7.95 -0.08 1.75
CA LEU A 55 7.08 -0.28 0.58
C LEU A 55 6.65 -1.73 0.45
N LYS A 56 7.56 -2.68 0.60
CA LYS A 56 7.23 -4.11 0.53
C LYS A 56 6.21 -4.49 1.59
N GLY A 57 6.40 -4.00 2.82
CA GLY A 57 5.46 -4.25 3.90
C GLY A 57 4.07 -3.69 3.62
N LEU A 58 4.01 -2.47 3.09
CA LEU A 58 2.74 -1.85 2.74
C LEU A 58 2.07 -2.51 1.54
N GLN A 59 2.86 -2.96 0.56
CA GLN A 59 2.32 -3.70 -0.59
C GLN A 59 1.68 -5.00 -0.13
N LEU A 60 2.31 -5.72 0.78
CA LEU A 60 1.76 -6.93 1.34
C LEU A 60 0.48 -6.66 2.11
N LYS A 61 0.47 -5.61 2.92
CA LYS A 61 -0.71 -5.16 3.65
C LYS A 61 -1.85 -4.81 2.69
N PHE A 62 -1.53 -4.09 1.61
CA PHE A 62 -2.50 -3.72 0.58
C PHE A 62 -3.11 -4.96 -0.08
N GLU A 63 -2.30 -5.96 -0.40
CA GLU A 63 -2.76 -7.22 -0.98
C GLU A 63 -3.72 -7.95 -0.02
N GLN A 64 -3.38 -8.00 1.26
CA GLN A 64 -4.23 -8.60 2.28
C GLN A 64 -5.54 -7.85 2.42
N GLN A 65 -5.50 -6.53 2.37
CA GLN A 65 -6.70 -5.69 2.42
C GLN A 65 -7.57 -5.89 1.18
N THR A 66 -6.95 -6.06 0.01
CA THR A 66 -7.67 -6.36 -1.23
C THR A 66 -8.43 -7.67 -1.11
N ALA A 67 -7.78 -8.71 -0.59
CA ALA A 67 -8.42 -10.00 -0.36
C ALA A 67 -9.61 -9.87 0.60
N ALA A 68 -9.45 -9.10 1.67
CA ALA A 68 -10.53 -8.89 2.64
C ALA A 68 -11.71 -8.14 2.02
N VAL A 69 -11.44 -7.13 1.20
CA VAL A 69 -12.48 -6.37 0.49
C VAL A 69 -13.25 -7.27 -0.46
N ILE A 70 -12.54 -8.07 -1.25
CA ILE A 70 -13.15 -8.99 -2.20
C ILE A 70 -14.02 -10.02 -1.48
N HIS A 71 -13.50 -10.59 -0.40
CA HIS A 71 -14.22 -11.58 0.40
C HIS A 71 -15.50 -10.99 0.99
N SER A 72 -15.42 -9.78 1.53
CA SER A 72 -16.58 -9.08 2.06
C SER A 72 -17.62 -8.81 0.99
N PHE A 73 -17.19 -8.36 -0.19
CA PHE A 73 -18.06 -8.12 -1.34
C PHE A 73 -18.76 -9.41 -1.81
N GLU A 74 -18.02 -10.49 -1.92
CA GLU A 74 -18.58 -11.78 -2.33
C GLU A 74 -19.62 -12.30 -1.33
N ASN A 75 -19.37 -12.17 -0.04
CA ASN A 75 -20.33 -12.55 0.98
C ASN A 75 -21.63 -11.77 0.87
N GLU A 76 -21.54 -10.46 0.69
CA GLU A 76 -22.72 -9.61 0.52
C GLU A 76 -23.51 -9.97 -0.74
N LYS A 77 -22.79 -10.22 -1.83
CA LYS A 77 -23.39 -10.63 -3.10
C LYS A 77 -24.13 -11.97 -2.97
N MET A 78 -23.56 -12.94 -2.26
CA MET A 78 -24.18 -14.23 -2.01
C MET A 78 -25.47 -14.08 -1.19
N LEU A 79 -25.44 -13.24 -0.16
CA LEU A 79 -26.62 -12.96 0.66
C LEU A 79 -27.72 -12.31 -0.16
N SER A 80 -27.38 -11.34 -1.02
CA SER A 80 -28.32 -10.69 -1.91
C SER A 80 -28.93 -11.69 -2.91
N SER A 81 -28.13 -12.61 -3.44
CA SER A 81 -28.60 -13.64 -4.37
C SER A 81 -29.59 -14.58 -3.70
N GLU A 82 -29.35 -14.97 -2.46
CA GLU A 82 -30.26 -15.79 -1.68
C GLU A 82 -31.61 -15.08 -1.46
N GLU A 83 -31.56 -13.81 -1.11
CA GLU A 83 -32.78 -13.00 -0.94
C GLU A 83 -33.57 -12.89 -2.22
N THR A 84 -32.88 -12.76 -3.35
CA THR A 84 -33.53 -12.63 -4.65
C THR A 84 -34.21 -13.92 -5.08
N ILE A 85 -33.63 -15.05 -4.74
CA ILE A 85 -34.16 -16.37 -5.09
C ILE A 85 -35.35 -16.76 -4.21
N SER A 86 -35.32 -16.35 -2.96
CA SER A 86 -36.40 -16.64 -2.02
C SER A 86 -37.56 -15.67 -2.16
#